data_e8bc5dfafa875483f793b6ce2e558677
#
_entry.id   e8bc5dfafa875483f793b6ce2e558677
#
_cell.length_a   1.000
_cell.length_b   1.000
_cell.length_c   1.000
_cell.angle_alpha   90.00
_cell.angle_beta   90.00
_cell.angle_gamma   90.00
#
_symmetry.space_group_name_H-M   'P 1'
#
loop_
_entity.id
_entity.type
_entity.pdbx_description
1 polymer ?
#
loop_
_entity_poly.entity_id
_entity_poly.type
_entity_poly.pdbx_seq_one_letter_code
_entity_poly.pdbx_strand_id
1 'polypeptide(L)'
;MKQKFLAFFATAVLLLSVGACSDSSDNPSSPSQQEIEQSLVGLWYESFDYQGVTEANKPFNRALIVVETKADHTGYVALAVFDDEFNEPLEIYGGPNDAPFTWQVSAEGKVTLTDPATGATVSTARTRADGSQNDFVDIGKINMKSGSDQIAFSNATHQGTLTKVGSDNSGLIKEWMAKSTLPRACVVDSIPVLLFPSHMNYVFNYPSFDPFGNPCTLSGTITVNKKLVNADEPFNGIMLYNHFTIYETTQAPSRGAVEFPTGASTLTNFIIVAPDYYGFGITEKEPQAYCISRANARASLDAYLAAKRMIEDLKVKKGDDFVIAGYSEGAQTTMAVLREISERHPEIKVKRAFAGDGPYDINSMYDAITKGYTEMPSTVCNVLYAYNHFFRLGYDIHDYLKDPVAKNFDDWFLSKQNKRRALDEELIKTKKTSDICTDAVLDTSSPLSRRFKQAFSQDALTSGWTPRSDFDVMLFHDTKDDVVPVENFYAMSEFLKANRIKTEELVGEYSSEATKEAGISNHETSALTFFLRIIEWMKANY
;
A
#
# COMPACT_ATOMS: atom_id res chain seq x y z
N MET A 1 27.48 12.20 -14.69
CA MET A 1 26.10 11.81 -14.98
C MET A 1 25.08 12.72 -14.29
N LYS A 2 25.23 13.07 -13.03
CA LYS A 2 24.42 14.11 -12.35
C LYS A 2 24.21 15.38 -13.16
N GLN A 3 25.24 15.83 -13.88
CA GLN A 3 25.17 17.07 -14.66
C GLN A 3 24.27 17.01 -15.90
N LYS A 4 24.11 15.85 -16.54
CA LYS A 4 23.22 15.71 -17.72
C LYS A 4 21.75 15.53 -17.34
N PHE A 5 21.49 14.94 -16.18
CA PHE A 5 20.12 14.70 -15.69
C PHE A 5 19.49 15.96 -15.08
N LEU A 6 20.24 16.73 -14.32
CA LEU A 6 19.79 18.03 -13.81
C LEU A 6 19.56 19.06 -14.92
N ALA A 7 20.26 18.93 -16.06
CA ALA A 7 19.98 19.74 -17.25
C ALA A 7 18.59 19.46 -17.85
N PHE A 8 18.05 18.26 -17.68
CA PHE A 8 16.71 17.91 -18.19
C PHE A 8 15.58 18.42 -17.27
N PHE A 9 15.80 18.43 -15.96
CA PHE A 9 14.82 18.94 -14.99
C PHE A 9 14.60 20.45 -15.06
N ALA A 10 15.60 21.12 -15.51
CA ALA A 10 15.56 22.57 -15.65
C ALA A 10 14.68 23.05 -16.80
N THR A 11 14.03 22.13 -17.51
CA THR A 11 13.40 22.44 -18.79
C THR A 11 11.91 22.61 -18.74
N ALA A 12 11.27 22.29 -17.62
CA ALA A 12 9.82 22.37 -17.55
C ALA A 12 9.37 23.76 -17.06
N VAL A 13 9.53 24.81 -17.81
CA VAL A 13 9.03 26.14 -17.50
C VAL A 13 8.17 26.74 -18.59
N LEU A 14 6.98 27.08 -18.16
CA LEU A 14 5.86 27.54 -18.95
C LEU A 14 5.94 29.04 -19.32
N LEU A 15 6.01 29.37 -20.62
CA LEU A 15 5.59 30.66 -21.13
C LEU A 15 4.31 30.44 -21.96
N LEU A 16 3.17 30.83 -21.41
CA LEU A 16 1.91 30.87 -22.14
C LEU A 16 1.78 32.18 -22.89
N SER A 17 1.66 32.13 -24.22
CA SER A 17 1.07 33.21 -24.98
C SER A 17 -0.20 32.67 -25.64
N VAL A 18 -1.34 33.22 -25.27
CA VAL A 18 -2.57 33.03 -26.02
C VAL A 18 -2.45 33.81 -27.32
N GLY A 19 -2.06 33.13 -28.41
CA GLY A 19 -2.09 33.70 -29.73
C GLY A 19 -3.51 33.77 -30.24
N ALA A 20 -4.09 34.94 -30.28
CA ALA A 20 -5.32 35.18 -31.03
C ALA A 20 -5.02 35.03 -32.53
N CYS A 21 -5.42 33.91 -33.14
CA CYS A 21 -5.58 33.83 -34.56
C CYS A 21 -6.91 34.46 -34.94
N SER A 22 -6.83 35.66 -35.54
CA SER A 22 -7.95 36.28 -36.25
C SER A 22 -8.19 35.51 -37.53
N ASP A 23 -9.35 34.83 -37.66
CA ASP A 23 -10.15 34.89 -38.91
C ASP A 23 -11.56 34.33 -38.67
N SER A 24 -12.53 35.11 -39.11
CA SER A 24 -13.96 34.89 -39.38
C SER A 24 -14.93 34.78 -38.18
N SER A 25 -15.62 35.89 -37.95
CA SER A 25 -17.08 36.07 -37.67
C SER A 25 -17.81 34.96 -36.89
N ASP A 26 -17.51 34.81 -35.68
CA ASP A 26 -18.35 34.54 -34.52
C ASP A 26 -17.43 34.59 -33.29
N ASN A 27 -17.44 35.72 -32.61
CA ASN A 27 -16.47 36.08 -31.59
C ASN A 27 -16.77 35.39 -30.26
N PRO A 28 -16.21 34.22 -29.92
CA PRO A 28 -16.13 33.83 -28.52
C PRO A 28 -15.12 34.80 -27.88
N SER A 29 -15.56 35.56 -26.89
CA SER A 29 -14.71 36.42 -26.07
C SER A 29 -13.47 35.61 -25.67
N SER A 30 -12.27 36.21 -25.83
CA SER A 30 -11.02 35.64 -25.31
C SER A 30 -11.23 35.24 -23.84
N PRO A 31 -10.79 34.04 -23.41
CA PRO A 31 -11.00 33.60 -22.04
C PRO A 31 -10.43 34.63 -21.05
N SER A 32 -11.16 34.93 -20.00
CA SER A 32 -10.72 35.81 -18.94
C SER A 32 -9.48 35.22 -18.22
N GLN A 33 -8.68 36.06 -17.61
CA GLN A 33 -7.56 35.61 -16.77
C GLN A 33 -7.98 34.53 -15.79
N GLN A 34 -9.14 34.67 -15.14
CA GLN A 34 -9.67 33.71 -14.17
C GLN A 34 -10.04 32.36 -14.81
N GLU A 35 -10.57 32.35 -16.04
CA GLU A 35 -10.85 31.10 -16.76
C GLU A 35 -9.56 30.37 -17.14
N ILE A 36 -8.53 31.12 -17.54
CA ILE A 36 -7.20 30.55 -17.80
C ILE A 36 -6.61 29.97 -16.51
N GLU A 37 -6.63 30.69 -15.41
CA GLU A 37 -6.14 30.21 -14.12
C GLU A 37 -6.86 28.92 -13.68
N GLN A 38 -8.19 28.88 -13.76
CA GLN A 38 -8.97 27.69 -13.43
C GLN A 38 -8.67 26.49 -14.35
N SER A 39 -8.44 26.74 -15.62
CA SER A 39 -8.11 25.68 -16.58
C SER A 39 -6.73 25.08 -16.35
N LEU A 40 -5.79 25.87 -15.84
CA LEU A 40 -4.43 25.44 -15.53
C LEU A 40 -4.34 24.56 -14.28
N VAL A 41 -5.21 24.77 -13.30
CA VAL A 41 -5.16 23.97 -12.04
C VAL A 41 -5.35 22.50 -12.33
N GLY A 42 -4.39 21.68 -11.88
CA GLY A 42 -4.44 20.23 -12.03
C GLY A 42 -3.08 19.57 -12.09
N LEU A 43 -3.13 18.28 -12.36
CA LEU A 43 -1.96 17.45 -12.60
C LEU A 43 -1.88 17.16 -14.11
N TRP A 44 -0.70 17.36 -14.67
CA TRP A 44 -0.40 17.26 -16.09
C TRP A 44 0.75 16.29 -16.29
N TYR A 45 0.76 15.51 -17.35
CA TYR A 45 1.83 14.57 -17.64
C TYR A 45 2.10 14.41 -19.13
N GLU A 46 3.31 13.99 -19.45
CA GLU A 46 3.70 13.45 -20.74
C GLU A 46 4.62 12.25 -20.53
N SER A 47 4.35 11.15 -21.22
CA SER A 47 5.21 9.96 -21.26
C SER A 47 5.93 9.89 -22.58
N PHE A 48 7.23 9.61 -22.57
CA PHE A 48 8.04 9.52 -23.78
C PHE A 48 9.19 8.51 -23.59
N ASP A 49 9.66 7.98 -24.73
CA ASP A 49 10.81 7.10 -24.73
C ASP A 49 12.07 7.91 -24.44
N TYR A 50 12.78 7.52 -23.40
CA TYR A 50 13.99 8.19 -22.98
C TYR A 50 14.95 7.21 -22.34
N GLN A 51 16.08 6.95 -23.01
CA GLN A 51 17.07 5.98 -22.56
C GLN A 51 18.14 6.62 -21.68
N GLY A 52 18.48 5.96 -20.59
CA GLY A 52 19.51 6.41 -19.68
C GLY A 52 19.79 5.41 -18.58
N VAL A 53 20.50 5.87 -17.57
CA VAL A 53 20.76 5.13 -16.33
C VAL A 53 20.49 6.04 -15.14
N THR A 54 19.88 5.49 -14.09
CA THR A 54 19.63 6.18 -12.83
C THR A 54 20.92 6.49 -12.07
N GLU A 55 20.86 7.24 -10.97
CA GLU A 55 22.00 7.44 -10.07
C GLU A 55 22.53 6.12 -9.50
N ALA A 56 21.65 5.14 -9.28
CA ALA A 56 22.01 3.78 -8.88
C ALA A 56 22.51 2.89 -10.03
N ASN A 57 22.78 3.48 -11.21
CA ASN A 57 23.27 2.81 -12.41
C ASN A 57 22.31 1.76 -13.01
N LYS A 58 20.99 1.92 -12.78
CA LYS A 58 19.95 1.10 -13.41
C LYS A 58 19.59 1.67 -14.78
N PRO A 59 19.51 0.85 -15.83
CA PRO A 59 19.02 1.31 -17.13
C PRO A 59 17.53 1.62 -17.04
N PHE A 60 17.11 2.65 -17.76
CA PHE A 60 15.71 2.98 -18.01
C PHE A 60 15.53 3.35 -19.48
N ASN A 61 14.33 3.17 -19.99
CA ASN A 61 13.99 3.44 -21.39
C ASN A 61 12.75 4.31 -21.56
N ARG A 62 12.07 4.65 -20.49
CA ARG A 62 10.89 5.51 -20.50
C ARG A 62 10.96 6.55 -19.41
N ALA A 63 10.44 7.73 -19.70
CA ALA A 63 10.30 8.82 -18.76
C ALA A 63 8.87 9.38 -18.77
N LEU A 64 8.45 9.89 -17.61
CA LEU A 64 7.20 10.57 -17.38
C LEU A 64 7.49 11.94 -16.77
N ILE A 65 7.22 13.02 -17.50
CA ILE A 65 7.18 14.36 -16.90
C ILE A 65 5.83 14.54 -16.21
N VAL A 66 5.87 15.07 -14.99
CA VAL A 66 4.70 15.45 -14.21
C VAL A 66 4.81 16.91 -13.82
N VAL A 67 3.74 17.66 -14.06
CA VAL A 67 3.61 19.06 -13.61
C VAL A 67 2.33 19.16 -12.80
N GLU A 68 2.42 19.60 -11.56
CA GLU A 68 1.24 19.96 -10.76
C GLU A 68 1.15 21.47 -10.61
N THR A 69 -0.04 22.01 -10.86
CA THR A 69 -0.40 23.40 -10.61
C THR A 69 -1.59 23.44 -9.66
N LYS A 70 -1.48 24.20 -8.57
CA LYS A 70 -2.49 24.26 -7.51
C LYS A 70 -3.22 25.60 -7.52
N ALA A 71 -4.44 25.62 -6.97
CA ALA A 71 -5.26 26.82 -6.91
C ALA A 71 -4.68 27.94 -6.01
N ASP A 72 -3.73 27.61 -5.15
CA ASP A 72 -2.97 28.58 -4.34
C ASP A 72 -1.76 29.20 -5.09
N HIS A 73 -1.69 28.99 -6.40
CA HIS A 73 -0.62 29.45 -7.28
C HIS A 73 0.76 28.83 -6.98
N THR A 74 0.80 27.70 -6.28
CA THR A 74 1.99 26.86 -6.13
C THR A 74 1.96 25.69 -7.10
N GLY A 75 3.08 25.02 -7.28
CA GLY A 75 3.19 23.84 -8.10
C GLY A 75 4.58 23.21 -8.01
N TYR A 76 4.77 22.13 -8.75
CA TYR A 76 6.07 21.48 -8.89
C TYR A 76 6.21 20.77 -10.25
N VAL A 77 7.45 20.46 -10.60
CA VAL A 77 7.79 19.59 -11.73
C VAL A 77 8.52 18.36 -11.22
N ALA A 78 8.22 17.20 -11.79
CA ALA A 78 8.93 15.96 -11.53
C ALA A 78 9.19 15.19 -12.82
N LEU A 79 10.25 14.37 -12.83
CA LEU A 79 10.57 13.39 -13.86
C LEU A 79 10.68 12.02 -13.20
N ALA A 80 9.75 11.14 -13.52
CA ALA A 80 9.82 9.75 -13.14
C ALA A 80 10.42 8.93 -14.28
N VAL A 81 11.36 8.03 -14.00
CA VAL A 81 12.00 7.16 -15.00
C VAL A 81 11.70 5.70 -14.71
N PHE A 82 11.49 4.91 -15.76
CA PHE A 82 10.99 3.54 -15.69
C PHE A 82 11.83 2.61 -16.58
N ASP A 83 11.84 1.33 -16.20
CA ASP A 83 12.27 0.22 -17.06
C ASP A 83 11.15 -0.25 -18.00
N ASP A 84 11.37 -1.39 -18.67
CA ASP A 84 10.40 -1.99 -19.57
C ASP A 84 9.12 -2.48 -18.85
N GLU A 85 9.19 -2.78 -17.57
CA GLU A 85 8.07 -3.33 -16.81
C GLU A 85 7.08 -2.25 -16.34
N PHE A 86 7.51 -0.99 -16.26
CA PHE A 86 6.69 0.20 -15.98
C PHE A 86 5.78 0.10 -14.73
N ASN A 87 6.24 -0.53 -13.67
CA ASN A 87 5.42 -0.79 -12.48
C ASN A 87 5.44 0.37 -11.49
N GLU A 88 6.64 0.77 -11.11
CA GLU A 88 6.89 1.94 -10.30
C GLU A 88 8.11 2.68 -10.84
N PRO A 89 8.22 4.00 -10.62
CA PRO A 89 9.41 4.72 -11.03
C PRO A 89 10.67 4.11 -10.43
N LEU A 90 11.67 3.82 -11.25
CA LEU A 90 13.01 3.45 -10.76
C LEU A 90 13.63 4.59 -9.96
N GLU A 91 13.38 5.82 -10.40
CA GLU A 91 13.83 7.03 -9.75
C GLU A 91 12.91 8.19 -10.10
N ILE A 92 12.72 9.12 -9.15
CA ILE A 92 11.99 10.36 -9.37
C ILE A 92 12.94 11.50 -9.07
N TYR A 93 13.04 12.43 -10.02
CA TYR A 93 13.83 13.65 -9.92
C TYR A 93 12.90 14.84 -9.79
N GLY A 94 13.20 15.78 -8.90
CA GLY A 94 12.34 16.92 -8.59
C GLY A 94 11.18 16.57 -7.67
N GLY A 95 10.00 17.14 -7.95
CA GLY A 95 8.84 16.96 -7.10
C GLY A 95 8.62 18.13 -6.11
N PRO A 96 7.70 17.98 -5.16
CA PRO A 96 7.27 19.09 -4.30
C PRO A 96 8.37 19.76 -3.48
N ASN A 97 9.41 19.00 -3.11
CA ASN A 97 10.50 19.48 -2.27
C ASN A 97 11.69 20.02 -3.08
N ASP A 98 11.97 19.41 -4.23
CA ASP A 98 13.20 19.66 -4.97
C ASP A 98 13.03 20.61 -6.15
N ALA A 99 11.83 20.68 -6.73
CA ALA A 99 11.53 21.55 -7.86
C ALA A 99 10.18 22.28 -7.72
N PRO A 100 9.91 22.95 -6.58
CA PRO A 100 8.71 23.76 -6.42
C PRO A 100 8.77 25.04 -7.26
N PHE A 101 7.61 25.54 -7.67
CA PHE A 101 7.46 26.86 -8.29
C PHE A 101 6.20 27.57 -7.78
N THR A 102 6.16 28.90 -7.97
CA THR A 102 4.93 29.67 -7.94
C THR A 102 4.57 30.09 -9.35
N TRP A 103 3.28 30.30 -9.65
CA TRP A 103 2.84 30.66 -10.99
C TRP A 103 1.81 31.79 -10.96
N GLN A 104 1.80 32.60 -12.03
CA GLN A 104 0.88 33.70 -12.21
C GLN A 104 0.46 33.79 -13.67
N VAL A 105 -0.76 34.28 -13.91
CA VAL A 105 -1.28 34.59 -15.24
C VAL A 105 -1.40 36.12 -15.38
N SER A 106 -0.82 36.69 -16.44
CA SER A 106 -0.99 38.13 -16.70
C SER A 106 -2.38 38.41 -17.29
N ALA A 107 -2.75 39.69 -17.35
CA ALA A 107 -4.01 40.12 -17.98
C ALA A 107 -4.09 39.73 -19.47
N GLU A 108 -2.94 39.56 -20.13
CA GLU A 108 -2.83 39.11 -21.52
C GLU A 108 -2.79 37.60 -21.65
N GLY A 109 -3.05 36.84 -20.55
CA GLY A 109 -3.07 35.38 -20.55
C GLY A 109 -1.70 34.69 -20.54
N LYS A 110 -0.61 35.45 -20.29
CA LYS A 110 0.73 34.88 -20.19
C LYS A 110 0.96 34.28 -18.81
N VAL A 111 1.37 33.03 -18.73
CA VAL A 111 1.77 32.38 -17.48
C VAL A 111 3.24 32.55 -17.22
N THR A 112 3.58 32.92 -16.01
CA THR A 112 4.96 33.07 -15.52
C THR A 112 5.15 32.11 -14.33
N LEU A 113 6.21 31.31 -14.35
CA LEU A 113 6.62 30.49 -13.23
C LEU A 113 7.83 31.12 -12.56
N THR A 114 7.82 31.11 -11.22
CA THR A 114 8.86 31.72 -10.41
C THR A 114 9.36 30.70 -9.39
N ASP A 115 10.66 30.60 -9.26
CA ASP A 115 11.30 29.83 -8.21
C ASP A 115 11.13 30.56 -6.86
N PRO A 116 10.46 29.91 -5.88
CA PRO A 116 10.19 30.56 -4.60
C PRO A 116 11.47 30.84 -3.77
N ALA A 117 12.57 30.13 -4.02
CA ALA A 117 13.82 30.28 -3.28
C ALA A 117 14.64 31.45 -3.78
N THR A 118 14.57 31.78 -5.07
CA THR A 118 15.41 32.85 -5.69
C THR A 118 14.63 34.03 -6.21
N GLY A 119 13.31 33.92 -6.35
CA GLY A 119 12.45 34.92 -7.00
C GLY A 119 12.72 35.04 -8.50
N ALA A 120 13.60 34.24 -9.08
CA ALA A 120 13.88 34.26 -10.50
C ALA A 120 12.75 33.61 -11.30
N THR A 121 12.40 34.19 -12.44
CA THR A 121 11.54 33.51 -13.41
C THR A 121 12.25 32.22 -13.82
N VAL A 122 11.54 31.09 -13.74
CA VAL A 122 12.13 29.77 -13.95
C VAL A 122 12.59 29.55 -15.41
N SER A 123 12.68 30.60 -16.21
CA SER A 123 13.13 30.57 -17.63
C SER A 123 14.65 30.74 -17.82
N THR A 124 15.45 30.78 -16.77
CA THR A 124 16.89 31.07 -16.92
C THR A 124 17.78 30.09 -16.16
N ALA A 125 18.92 29.80 -16.76
CA ALA A 125 19.95 28.94 -16.22
C ALA A 125 20.34 29.27 -14.77
N ARG A 126 20.34 28.30 -13.87
CA ARG A 126 20.88 28.46 -12.51
C ARG A 126 22.39 28.16 -12.51
N THR A 127 23.13 29.04 -11.90
CA THR A 127 24.53 28.77 -11.57
C THR A 127 24.60 28.10 -10.21
N ARG A 128 25.21 26.91 -10.13
CA ARG A 128 25.45 26.21 -8.87
C ARG A 128 26.48 26.92 -8.01
N ALA A 129 26.49 26.62 -6.71
CA ALA A 129 27.50 27.11 -5.76
C ALA A 129 28.94 26.75 -6.15
N ASP A 130 29.14 25.76 -7.03
CA ASP A 130 30.44 25.36 -7.61
C ASP A 130 30.81 26.09 -8.91
N GLY A 131 30.00 27.09 -9.35
CA GLY A 131 30.24 27.87 -10.55
C GLY A 131 29.85 27.18 -11.87
N SER A 132 29.30 25.97 -11.87
CA SER A 132 28.81 25.32 -13.08
C SER A 132 27.42 25.84 -13.47
N GLN A 133 27.24 26.16 -14.75
CA GLN A 133 25.90 26.47 -15.30
C GLN A 133 25.11 25.16 -15.43
N ASN A 134 23.96 25.09 -14.78
CA ASN A 134 22.94 24.13 -15.19
C ASN A 134 22.20 24.75 -16.37
N ASP A 135 22.33 24.15 -17.53
CA ASP A 135 21.48 24.46 -18.67
C ASP A 135 20.05 24.06 -18.30
N PHE A 136 19.32 25.00 -17.77
CA PHE A 136 17.88 24.91 -17.66
C PHE A 136 17.34 24.96 -19.08
N VAL A 137 16.64 23.93 -19.49
CA VAL A 137 16.05 23.87 -20.80
C VAL A 137 14.88 24.82 -20.81
N ASP A 138 14.94 25.81 -21.67
CA ASP A 138 13.87 26.75 -21.96
C ASP A 138 12.66 25.96 -22.47
N ILE A 139 11.57 25.92 -21.68
CA ILE A 139 10.30 25.47 -22.24
C ILE A 139 9.74 26.64 -23.02
N GLY A 140 10.00 26.66 -24.29
CA GLY A 140 9.45 27.60 -25.20
C GLY A 140 7.93 27.79 -25.06
N LYS A 141 7.28 28.28 -26.04
CA LYS A 141 5.86 28.64 -26.03
C LYS A 141 4.95 27.47 -25.69
N ILE A 142 4.03 27.67 -24.75
CA ILE A 142 2.87 26.79 -24.57
C ILE A 142 1.64 27.43 -25.21
N ASN A 143 0.92 26.65 -25.99
CA ASN A 143 -0.36 27.01 -26.57
C ASN A 143 -1.47 26.24 -25.86
N MET A 144 -2.28 26.92 -25.07
CA MET A 144 -3.53 26.37 -24.53
C MET A 144 -4.71 26.79 -25.41
N LYS A 145 -5.57 25.81 -25.71
CA LYS A 145 -6.95 26.10 -26.09
C LYS A 145 -7.80 26.06 -24.83
N SER A 146 -8.59 27.10 -24.57
CA SER A 146 -9.57 27.13 -23.49
C SER A 146 -10.44 25.87 -23.51
N GLY A 147 -10.55 25.17 -22.37
CA GLY A 147 -11.31 23.94 -22.24
C GLY A 147 -10.62 22.67 -22.77
N SER A 148 -9.35 22.70 -23.07
CA SER A 148 -8.57 21.55 -23.53
C SER A 148 -7.91 20.84 -22.34
N ASP A 149 -8.02 19.50 -22.32
CA ASP A 149 -7.25 18.65 -21.40
C ASP A 149 -5.80 18.43 -21.88
N GLN A 150 -5.35 19.23 -22.83
CA GLN A 150 -4.02 19.14 -23.43
C GLN A 150 -3.36 20.51 -23.51
N ILE A 151 -2.08 20.56 -23.11
CA ILE A 151 -1.22 21.72 -23.24
C ILE A 151 -0.05 21.35 -24.13
N ALA A 152 0.02 21.94 -25.32
CA ALA A 152 1.20 21.79 -26.18
C ALA A 152 2.33 22.65 -25.64
N PHE A 153 3.53 22.10 -25.58
CA PHE A 153 4.74 22.85 -25.23
C PHE A 153 5.84 22.58 -26.25
N SER A 154 6.73 23.54 -26.41
CA SER A 154 7.93 23.36 -27.21
C SER A 154 9.09 24.12 -26.62
N ASN A 155 10.25 23.51 -26.61
CA ASN A 155 11.51 24.15 -26.28
C ASN A 155 12.55 23.96 -27.39
N ALA A 156 13.78 24.38 -27.17
CA ALA A 156 14.83 24.27 -28.17
C ALA A 156 15.20 22.83 -28.58
N THR A 157 14.85 21.84 -27.75
CA THR A 157 15.27 20.44 -27.89
C THR A 157 14.11 19.44 -27.96
N HIS A 158 12.92 19.83 -27.50
CA HIS A 158 11.75 18.94 -27.44
C HIS A 158 10.45 19.68 -27.71
N GLN A 159 9.54 19.01 -28.40
CA GLN A 159 8.15 19.42 -28.57
C GLN A 159 7.26 18.32 -28.04
N GLY A 160 6.27 18.66 -27.23
CA GLY A 160 5.40 17.68 -26.62
C GLY A 160 4.03 18.22 -26.25
N THR A 161 3.22 17.37 -25.66
CA THR A 161 1.88 17.69 -25.21
C THR A 161 1.66 17.15 -23.82
N LEU A 162 1.57 18.04 -22.85
CA LEU A 162 1.11 17.66 -21.51
C LEU A 162 -0.39 17.38 -21.56
N THR A 163 -0.78 16.23 -21.11
CA THR A 163 -2.19 15.82 -20.99
C THR A 163 -2.62 15.97 -19.53
N LYS A 164 -3.82 16.50 -19.33
CA LYS A 164 -4.41 16.56 -17.98
C LYS A 164 -4.68 15.16 -17.48
N VAL A 165 -4.21 14.85 -16.30
CA VAL A 165 -4.39 13.51 -15.72
C VAL A 165 -5.87 13.33 -15.37
N GLY A 166 -6.52 12.35 -15.98
CA GLY A 166 -7.87 11.94 -15.64
C GLY A 166 -7.96 11.39 -14.21
N SER A 167 -9.17 11.30 -13.67
CA SER A 167 -9.42 10.84 -12.29
C SER A 167 -8.78 9.47 -12.00
N ASP A 168 -8.76 8.57 -12.97
CA ASP A 168 -8.33 7.17 -12.80
C ASP A 168 -6.80 7.04 -12.61
N ASN A 169 -6.01 7.86 -13.30
CA ASN A 169 -4.54 7.83 -13.20
C ASN A 169 -3.96 8.89 -12.23
N SER A 170 -4.75 9.88 -11.86
CA SER A 170 -4.27 10.97 -10.99
C SER A 170 -3.87 10.46 -9.59
N GLY A 171 -4.56 9.45 -9.08
CA GLY A 171 -4.29 8.84 -7.78
C GLY A 171 -2.89 8.24 -7.72
N LEU A 172 -2.53 7.41 -8.71
CA LEU A 172 -1.25 6.69 -8.73
C LEU A 172 -0.05 7.66 -8.86
N ILE A 173 -0.14 8.63 -9.78
CA ILE A 173 0.92 9.64 -9.95
C ILE A 173 1.10 10.47 -8.68
N LYS A 174 0.01 10.90 -8.05
CA LYS A 174 0.06 11.63 -6.78
C LYS A 174 0.72 10.82 -5.66
N GLU A 175 0.45 9.55 -5.61
CA GLU A 175 1.07 8.65 -4.64
C GLU A 175 2.57 8.48 -4.87
N TRP A 176 3.01 8.28 -6.12
CA TRP A 176 4.44 8.26 -6.44
C TRP A 176 5.13 9.56 -6.01
N MET A 177 4.52 10.71 -6.33
CA MET A 177 5.08 12.00 -5.93
C MET A 177 5.11 12.17 -4.41
N ALA A 178 4.04 11.76 -3.71
CA ALA A 178 3.99 11.83 -2.25
C ALA A 178 5.03 10.91 -1.60
N LYS A 179 5.15 9.65 -2.06
CA LYS A 179 6.19 8.73 -1.59
C LYS A 179 7.60 9.23 -1.84
N SER A 180 7.84 9.97 -2.93
CA SER A 180 9.17 10.53 -3.24
C SER A 180 9.66 11.56 -2.22
N THR A 181 8.77 12.11 -1.40
CA THR A 181 9.14 13.02 -0.29
C THR A 181 9.69 12.31 0.94
N LEU A 182 9.54 10.98 0.99
CA LEU A 182 10.00 10.15 2.10
C LEU A 182 11.38 9.55 1.82
N PRO A 183 12.10 9.12 2.87
CA PRO A 183 13.32 8.35 2.69
C PRO A 183 13.08 7.09 1.84
N ARG A 184 14.03 6.77 0.96
CA ARG A 184 14.00 5.53 0.20
C ARG A 184 14.04 4.32 1.12
N ALA A 185 13.52 3.19 0.65
CA ALA A 185 13.60 1.93 1.38
C ALA A 185 15.06 1.57 1.68
N CYS A 186 15.33 1.21 2.93
CA CYS A 186 16.67 0.85 3.38
C CYS A 186 16.63 -0.17 4.51
N VAL A 187 17.63 -1.04 4.56
CA VAL A 187 17.89 -1.90 5.72
C VAL A 187 18.35 -1.01 6.87
N VAL A 188 17.72 -1.17 8.03
CA VAL A 188 18.04 -0.43 9.25
C VAL A 188 18.63 -1.31 10.34
N ASP A 189 18.37 -2.63 10.31
CA ASP A 189 18.87 -3.60 11.28
C ASP A 189 18.89 -5.01 10.70
N SER A 190 19.46 -5.97 11.44
CA SER A 190 19.41 -7.39 11.11
C SER A 190 19.26 -8.25 12.36
N ILE A 191 18.35 -9.22 12.30
CA ILE A 191 18.05 -10.14 13.40
C ILE A 191 18.62 -11.52 13.07
N PRO A 192 19.66 -11.98 13.79
CA PRO A 192 20.18 -13.33 13.64
C PRO A 192 19.14 -14.36 14.09
N VAL A 193 19.00 -15.44 13.33
CA VAL A 193 18.07 -16.52 13.67
C VAL A 193 18.84 -17.62 14.39
N LEU A 194 18.65 -17.76 15.69
CA LEU A 194 19.41 -18.71 16.53
C LEU A 194 19.20 -20.17 16.07
N LEU A 195 17.96 -20.55 15.75
CA LEU A 195 17.63 -21.92 15.32
C LEU A 195 18.07 -22.22 13.88
N PHE A 196 18.29 -21.20 13.06
CA PHE A 196 18.66 -21.30 11.65
C PHE A 196 19.83 -20.38 11.31
N PRO A 197 21.08 -20.72 11.74
CA PRO A 197 22.25 -19.83 11.57
C PRO A 197 22.60 -19.47 10.12
N SER A 198 22.08 -20.25 9.16
CA SER A 198 22.21 -19.95 7.72
C SER A 198 21.29 -18.82 7.25
N HIS A 199 20.32 -18.41 8.04
CA HIS A 199 19.36 -17.36 7.69
C HIS A 199 19.68 -16.03 8.37
N MET A 200 19.19 -14.96 7.76
CA MET A 200 19.21 -13.61 8.28
C MET A 200 17.87 -12.94 7.99
N ASN A 201 17.36 -12.23 8.97
CA ASN A 201 16.21 -11.35 8.81
C ASN A 201 16.74 -9.92 8.80
N TYR A 202 16.62 -9.25 7.67
CA TYR A 202 16.94 -7.84 7.53
C TYR A 202 15.70 -7.03 7.84
N VAL A 203 15.78 -6.19 8.87
CA VAL A 203 14.74 -5.18 9.16
C VAL A 203 14.91 -4.03 8.18
N PHE A 204 13.85 -3.64 7.49
CA PHE A 204 13.89 -2.54 6.54
C PHE A 204 12.73 -1.59 6.76
N ASN A 205 12.98 -0.34 6.44
CA ASN A 205 11.96 0.71 6.37
C ASN A 205 11.65 1.00 4.91
N TYR A 206 10.38 1.33 4.62
CA TYR A 206 9.94 1.63 3.26
C TYR A 206 8.87 2.72 3.23
N PRO A 207 8.81 3.53 2.15
CA PRO A 207 7.77 4.54 1.98
C PRO A 207 6.42 3.88 1.68
N SER A 208 5.37 4.35 2.34
CA SER A 208 3.99 3.88 2.18
C SER A 208 3.01 4.99 2.57
N PHE A 209 1.79 4.62 2.93
CA PHE A 209 0.75 5.51 3.41
C PHE A 209 0.11 5.00 4.68
N ASP A 210 -0.29 5.93 5.55
CA ASP A 210 -1.14 5.62 6.68
C ASP A 210 -2.57 5.25 6.22
N PRO A 211 -3.42 4.70 7.09
CA PRO A 211 -4.80 4.35 6.74
C PRO A 211 -5.68 5.52 6.28
N PHE A 212 -5.24 6.77 6.50
CA PHE A 212 -5.91 7.99 6.06
C PHE A 212 -5.40 8.51 4.71
N GLY A 213 -4.39 7.87 4.12
CA GLY A 213 -3.80 8.25 2.84
C GLY A 213 -2.68 9.29 2.93
N ASN A 214 -2.14 9.58 4.12
CA ASN A 214 -0.98 10.45 4.25
C ASN A 214 0.31 9.64 4.08
N PRO A 215 1.34 10.18 3.38
CA PRO A 215 2.62 9.51 3.24
C PRO A 215 3.25 9.22 4.60
N CYS A 216 3.73 8.00 4.79
CA CYS A 216 4.42 7.59 6.01
C CYS A 216 5.47 6.52 5.71
N THR A 217 6.41 6.33 6.63
CA THR A 217 7.37 5.23 6.58
C THR A 217 6.83 4.07 7.38
N LEU A 218 6.82 2.88 6.78
CA LEU A 218 6.51 1.62 7.44
C LEU A 218 7.75 0.73 7.55
N SER A 219 7.64 -0.37 8.26
CA SER A 219 8.72 -1.35 8.46
C SER A 219 8.27 -2.79 8.26
N GLY A 220 9.24 -3.66 8.12
CA GLY A 220 9.06 -5.09 7.97
C GLY A 220 10.38 -5.82 7.93
N THR A 221 10.37 -7.10 7.51
CA THR A 221 11.58 -7.91 7.36
C THR A 221 11.69 -8.55 5.99
N ILE A 222 12.95 -8.73 5.57
CA ILE A 222 13.34 -9.56 4.43
C ILE A 222 14.16 -10.72 4.98
N THR A 223 13.64 -11.94 4.86
CA THR A 223 14.28 -13.17 5.32
C THR A 223 14.97 -13.87 4.17
N VAL A 224 16.26 -14.15 4.29
CA VAL A 224 17.05 -14.81 3.26
C VAL A 224 17.97 -15.88 3.85
N ASN A 225 18.26 -16.92 3.05
CA ASN A 225 19.36 -17.83 3.32
C ASN A 225 20.69 -17.19 2.85
N LYS A 226 21.53 -16.83 3.80
CA LYS A 226 22.83 -16.16 3.52
C LYS A 226 23.72 -16.93 2.56
N LYS A 227 23.64 -18.26 2.55
CA LYS A 227 24.46 -19.10 1.67
C LYS A 227 24.07 -18.92 0.20
N LEU A 228 22.81 -18.57 -0.07
CA LEU A 228 22.32 -18.40 -1.43
C LEU A 228 22.47 -16.96 -1.95
N VAL A 229 22.66 -15.98 -1.08
CA VAL A 229 22.83 -14.57 -1.50
C VAL A 229 23.96 -14.40 -2.51
N ASN A 230 25.05 -15.17 -2.34
CA ASN A 230 26.23 -15.14 -3.23
C ASN A 230 26.43 -16.46 -4.00
N ALA A 231 25.44 -17.35 -3.99
CA ALA A 231 25.53 -18.62 -4.69
C ALA A 231 25.21 -18.49 -6.18
N ASP A 232 25.61 -19.49 -6.95
CA ASP A 232 25.17 -19.58 -8.36
C ASP A 232 23.73 -20.04 -8.50
N GLU A 233 23.19 -20.74 -7.49
CA GLU A 233 21.80 -21.17 -7.44
C GLU A 233 20.89 -19.99 -7.05
N PRO A 234 19.86 -19.67 -7.84
CA PRO A 234 18.92 -18.61 -7.51
C PRO A 234 17.96 -19.04 -6.40
N PHE A 235 17.42 -18.08 -5.67
CA PHE A 235 16.18 -18.29 -4.92
C PHE A 235 15.02 -18.63 -5.88
N ASN A 236 14.03 -19.40 -5.42
CA ASN A 236 12.86 -19.75 -6.24
C ASN A 236 11.99 -18.52 -6.59
N GLY A 237 11.96 -17.52 -5.73
CA GLY A 237 11.21 -16.29 -5.92
C GLY A 237 11.06 -15.50 -4.63
N ILE A 238 10.01 -14.68 -4.57
CA ILE A 238 9.64 -13.91 -3.39
C ILE A 238 8.27 -14.36 -2.88
N MET A 239 8.18 -14.61 -1.56
CA MET A 239 6.91 -14.80 -0.86
C MET A 239 6.61 -13.55 -0.02
N LEU A 240 5.46 -12.95 -0.24
CA LEU A 240 4.90 -11.96 0.67
C LEU A 240 4.10 -12.71 1.74
N TYR A 241 4.58 -12.65 2.97
CA TYR A 241 3.92 -13.25 4.12
C TYR A 241 3.16 -12.20 4.91
N ASN A 242 1.85 -12.30 4.89
CA ASN A 242 0.94 -11.46 5.67
C ASN A 242 0.69 -12.14 7.01
N HIS A 243 1.18 -11.53 8.10
CA HIS A 243 1.05 -12.12 9.43
C HIS A 243 -0.40 -12.12 9.92
N PHE A 244 -0.72 -13.06 10.80
CA PHE A 244 -1.99 -13.12 11.52
C PHE A 244 -2.04 -12.06 12.63
N THR A 245 -3.19 -11.97 13.31
CA THR A 245 -3.43 -11.00 14.39
C THR A 245 -2.35 -11.03 15.47
N ILE A 246 -1.77 -9.88 15.73
CA ILE A 246 -0.81 -9.64 16.82
C ILE A 246 -1.30 -8.49 17.72
N TYR A 247 -0.86 -8.48 18.96
CA TYR A 247 -1.27 -7.48 19.95
C TYR A 247 -0.10 -6.81 20.64
N GLU A 248 1.01 -7.53 20.82
CA GLU A 248 2.19 -7.06 21.50
C GLU A 248 3.26 -6.60 20.49
N THR A 249 3.96 -5.51 20.80
CA THR A 249 5.01 -4.94 19.96
C THR A 249 6.06 -5.96 19.52
N THR A 250 6.43 -6.86 20.44
CA THR A 250 7.45 -7.91 20.18
C THR A 250 7.01 -8.98 19.20
N GLN A 251 5.72 -9.02 18.87
CA GLN A 251 5.17 -9.97 17.89
C GLN A 251 5.29 -9.48 16.43
N ALA A 252 5.70 -8.22 16.23
CA ALA A 252 5.92 -7.69 14.89
C ALA A 252 7.17 -8.32 14.25
N PRO A 253 7.16 -8.62 12.94
CA PRO A 253 8.31 -9.16 12.22
C PRO A 253 9.61 -8.37 12.46
N SER A 254 9.57 -7.04 12.38
CA SER A 254 10.75 -6.18 12.62
C SER A 254 11.22 -6.15 14.08
N ARG A 255 10.46 -6.71 15.01
CA ARG A 255 10.79 -6.79 16.43
C ARG A 255 11.25 -8.18 16.88
N GLY A 256 11.32 -9.14 15.95
CA GLY A 256 11.89 -10.46 16.18
C GLY A 256 10.95 -11.66 15.99
N ALA A 257 9.69 -11.46 15.66
CA ALA A 257 8.76 -12.56 15.34
C ALA A 257 9.01 -13.07 13.91
N VAL A 258 10.07 -13.85 13.75
CA VAL A 258 10.59 -14.26 12.44
C VAL A 258 10.60 -15.80 12.24
N GLU A 259 10.05 -16.56 13.17
CA GLU A 259 10.11 -18.01 13.17
C GLU A 259 9.45 -18.60 11.92
N PHE A 260 8.22 -18.17 11.59
CA PHE A 260 7.54 -18.65 10.39
C PHE A 260 8.23 -18.19 9.10
N PRO A 261 8.54 -16.89 8.90
CA PRO A 261 9.32 -16.45 7.74
C PRO A 261 10.61 -17.23 7.55
N THR A 262 11.35 -17.48 8.63
CA THR A 262 12.61 -18.24 8.58
C THR A 262 12.37 -19.71 8.24
N GLY A 263 11.38 -20.34 8.84
CA GLY A 263 11.00 -21.73 8.55
C GLY A 263 10.56 -21.89 7.10
N ALA A 264 9.73 -20.98 6.60
CA ALA A 264 9.28 -20.97 5.22
C ALA A 264 10.46 -20.80 4.24
N SER A 265 11.35 -19.84 4.47
CA SER A 265 12.56 -19.64 3.65
C SER A 265 13.45 -20.89 3.64
N THR A 266 13.64 -21.53 4.81
CA THR A 266 14.45 -22.74 4.95
C THR A 266 13.89 -23.92 4.12
N LEU A 267 12.59 -24.09 4.14
CA LEU A 267 11.93 -25.27 3.55
C LEU A 267 11.63 -25.09 2.06
N THR A 268 11.52 -23.86 1.58
CA THR A 268 11.00 -23.57 0.24
C THR A 268 12.01 -22.84 -0.64
N ASN A 269 13.11 -22.37 -0.08
CA ASN A 269 14.12 -21.58 -0.78
C ASN A 269 13.60 -20.28 -1.40
N PHE A 270 12.55 -19.68 -0.81
CA PHE A 270 12.04 -18.36 -1.16
C PHE A 270 12.66 -17.28 -0.28
N ILE A 271 12.79 -16.09 -0.83
CA ILE A 271 12.99 -14.87 -0.05
C ILE A 271 11.62 -14.51 0.54
N ILE A 272 11.53 -14.31 1.86
CA ILE A 272 10.27 -13.97 2.51
C ILE A 272 10.26 -12.49 2.87
N VAL A 273 9.23 -11.77 2.45
CA VAL A 273 8.97 -10.39 2.85
C VAL A 273 7.79 -10.40 3.81
N ALA A 274 7.98 -9.87 5.02
CA ALA A 274 6.94 -9.81 6.05
C ALA A 274 6.80 -8.36 6.55
N PRO A 275 5.75 -7.62 6.15
CA PRO A 275 5.45 -6.29 6.67
C PRO A 275 4.96 -6.35 8.11
N ASP A 276 5.17 -5.27 8.88
CA ASP A 276 4.65 -5.13 10.26
C ASP A 276 3.19 -4.68 10.30
N TYR A 277 2.65 -4.13 9.22
CA TYR A 277 1.43 -3.33 9.09
C TYR A 277 1.49 -1.99 9.85
N TYR A 278 0.52 -1.11 9.59
CA TYR A 278 0.41 0.16 10.30
C TYR A 278 -0.05 -0.07 11.76
N GLY A 279 0.62 0.60 12.67
CA GLY A 279 0.43 0.44 14.11
C GLY A 279 1.43 -0.50 14.77
N PHE A 280 2.36 -1.09 14.02
CA PHE A 280 3.48 -1.88 14.54
C PHE A 280 4.83 -1.42 13.96
N GLY A 281 5.91 -2.03 14.44
CA GLY A 281 7.26 -1.69 14.01
C GLY A 281 7.60 -0.23 14.23
N ILE A 282 7.96 0.50 13.18
CA ILE A 282 8.29 1.94 13.27
C ILE A 282 7.07 2.81 13.64
N THR A 283 5.85 2.31 13.40
CA THR A 283 4.58 3.00 13.72
C THR A 283 3.90 2.46 14.98
N GLU A 284 4.63 1.79 15.89
CA GLU A 284 4.07 1.13 17.08
C GLU A 284 3.34 2.06 18.06
N LYS A 285 3.55 3.37 17.96
CA LYS A 285 2.83 4.37 18.77
C LYS A 285 1.45 4.72 18.24
N GLU A 286 1.18 4.35 17.01
CA GLU A 286 -0.11 4.61 16.34
C GLU A 286 -1.10 3.47 16.63
N PRO A 287 -2.41 3.69 16.56
CA PRO A 287 -3.40 2.62 16.64
C PRO A 287 -3.18 1.58 15.54
N GLN A 288 -3.41 0.30 15.85
CA GLN A 288 -3.34 -0.78 14.86
C GLN A 288 -4.49 -0.67 13.86
N ALA A 289 -4.18 -0.74 12.55
CA ALA A 289 -5.18 -0.82 11.50
C ALA A 289 -5.76 -2.25 11.36
N TYR A 290 -6.28 -2.78 12.48
CA TYR A 290 -6.73 -4.15 12.60
C TYR A 290 -7.87 -4.49 11.63
N CYS A 291 -7.63 -5.45 10.76
CA CYS A 291 -8.56 -5.86 9.70
C CYS A 291 -9.03 -4.72 8.78
N ILE A 292 -8.30 -3.62 8.67
CA ILE A 292 -8.58 -2.55 7.70
C ILE A 292 -7.95 -2.95 6.36
N SER A 293 -8.74 -3.58 5.50
CA SER A 293 -8.24 -4.31 4.34
C SER A 293 -7.40 -3.46 3.38
N ARG A 294 -7.82 -2.21 3.11
CA ARG A 294 -7.06 -1.31 2.20
C ARG A 294 -5.73 -0.86 2.79
N ALA A 295 -5.67 -0.59 4.11
CA ALA A 295 -4.45 -0.17 4.78
C ALA A 295 -3.42 -1.31 4.80
N ASN A 296 -3.86 -2.52 5.19
CA ASN A 296 -2.99 -3.68 5.27
C ASN A 296 -2.51 -4.14 3.87
N ALA A 297 -3.40 -4.10 2.86
CA ALA A 297 -3.01 -4.40 1.47
C ALA A 297 -1.93 -3.46 0.96
N ARG A 298 -2.08 -2.16 1.19
CA ARG A 298 -1.10 -1.15 0.79
C ARG A 298 0.23 -1.33 1.51
N ALA A 299 0.20 -1.46 2.84
CA ALA A 299 1.41 -1.74 3.62
C ALA A 299 2.17 -2.96 3.09
N SER A 300 1.44 -4.03 2.78
CA SER A 300 2.02 -5.28 2.30
C SER A 300 2.59 -5.16 0.88
N LEU A 301 1.84 -4.57 -0.03
CA LEU A 301 2.28 -4.43 -1.43
C LEU A 301 3.47 -3.47 -1.54
N ASP A 302 3.46 -2.35 -0.82
CA ASP A 302 4.58 -1.41 -0.76
C ASP A 302 5.84 -2.08 -0.18
N ALA A 303 5.70 -2.94 0.85
CA ALA A 303 6.81 -3.74 1.37
C ALA A 303 7.40 -4.67 0.30
N TYR A 304 6.54 -5.39 -0.43
CA TYR A 304 6.98 -6.27 -1.52
C TYR A 304 7.73 -5.50 -2.62
N LEU A 305 7.16 -4.40 -3.11
CA LEU A 305 7.77 -3.59 -4.17
C LEU A 305 9.11 -3.01 -3.73
N ALA A 306 9.18 -2.49 -2.51
CA ALA A 306 10.43 -1.99 -1.95
C ALA A 306 11.49 -3.09 -1.78
N ALA A 307 11.11 -4.25 -1.23
CA ALA A 307 12.00 -5.39 -1.06
C ALA A 307 12.47 -5.96 -2.42
N LYS A 308 11.56 -6.12 -3.40
CA LYS A 308 11.90 -6.56 -4.76
C LYS A 308 13.00 -5.67 -5.35
N ARG A 309 12.83 -4.35 -5.27
CA ARG A 309 13.83 -3.37 -5.76
C ARG A 309 15.17 -3.49 -5.03
N MET A 310 15.17 -3.60 -3.71
CA MET A 310 16.40 -3.76 -2.91
C MET A 310 17.14 -5.06 -3.27
N ILE A 311 16.42 -6.16 -3.46
CA ILE A 311 16.98 -7.46 -3.87
C ILE A 311 17.63 -7.36 -5.26
N GLU A 312 16.99 -6.68 -6.20
CA GLU A 312 17.51 -6.44 -7.55
C GLU A 312 18.74 -5.52 -7.53
N ASP A 313 18.75 -4.47 -6.72
CA ASP A 313 19.92 -3.58 -6.54
C ASP A 313 21.14 -4.32 -6.01
N LEU A 314 20.91 -5.25 -5.09
CA LEU A 314 21.96 -6.11 -4.54
C LEU A 314 22.37 -7.24 -5.50
N LYS A 315 21.71 -7.37 -6.66
CA LYS A 315 21.97 -8.42 -7.69
C LYS A 315 21.84 -9.84 -7.13
N VAL A 316 20.94 -10.04 -6.17
CA VAL A 316 20.65 -11.37 -5.63
C VAL A 316 19.90 -12.17 -6.70
N LYS A 317 20.41 -13.34 -7.05
CA LYS A 317 19.79 -14.22 -8.05
C LYS A 317 18.50 -14.81 -7.50
N LYS A 318 17.41 -14.62 -8.21
CA LYS A 318 16.09 -15.19 -7.88
C LYS A 318 15.30 -15.50 -9.16
N GLY A 319 14.37 -16.44 -9.06
CA GLY A 319 13.29 -16.61 -10.02
C GLY A 319 12.27 -15.47 -9.97
N ASP A 320 11.38 -15.44 -10.95
CA ASP A 320 10.37 -14.38 -11.09
C ASP A 320 9.07 -14.71 -10.35
N ASP A 321 8.97 -15.88 -9.73
CA ASP A 321 7.76 -16.30 -9.05
C ASP A 321 7.49 -15.45 -7.80
N PHE A 322 6.28 -14.91 -7.75
CA PHE A 322 5.75 -14.17 -6.63
C PHE A 322 4.55 -14.93 -6.06
N VAL A 323 4.63 -15.27 -4.78
CA VAL A 323 3.55 -15.93 -4.04
C VAL A 323 3.16 -15.09 -2.84
N ILE A 324 1.90 -15.17 -2.43
CA ILE A 324 1.36 -14.42 -1.28
C ILE A 324 0.74 -15.44 -0.34
N ALA A 325 0.99 -15.31 0.96
CA ALA A 325 0.42 -16.19 1.96
C ALA A 325 0.00 -15.45 3.21
N GLY A 326 -1.12 -15.85 3.79
CA GLY A 326 -1.59 -15.31 5.07
C GLY A 326 -2.68 -16.16 5.70
N TYR A 327 -2.75 -16.08 7.02
CA TYR A 327 -3.73 -16.78 7.85
C TYR A 327 -4.51 -15.77 8.70
N SER A 328 -5.81 -15.99 8.92
CA SER A 328 -6.66 -15.11 9.72
C SER A 328 -6.67 -13.66 9.16
N GLU A 329 -6.31 -12.63 9.94
CA GLU A 329 -6.09 -11.27 9.43
C GLU A 329 -5.15 -11.25 8.22
N GLY A 330 -4.11 -12.09 8.23
CA GLY A 330 -3.18 -12.21 7.09
C GLY A 330 -3.84 -12.78 5.84
N ALA A 331 -4.84 -13.64 5.97
CA ALA A 331 -5.61 -14.15 4.83
C ALA A 331 -6.53 -13.06 4.25
N GLN A 332 -7.18 -12.26 5.09
CA GLN A 332 -7.90 -11.07 4.66
C GLN A 332 -6.96 -10.11 3.92
N THR A 333 -5.79 -9.84 4.49
CA THR A 333 -4.76 -9.00 3.87
C THR A 333 -4.29 -9.58 2.52
N THR A 334 -4.11 -10.91 2.42
CA THR A 334 -3.75 -11.58 1.16
C THR A 334 -4.78 -11.32 0.06
N MET A 335 -6.07 -11.49 0.36
CA MET A 335 -7.13 -11.21 -0.60
C MET A 335 -7.24 -9.71 -0.91
N ALA A 336 -6.99 -8.84 0.07
CA ALA A 336 -6.95 -7.40 -0.14
C ALA A 336 -5.77 -6.96 -1.03
N VAL A 337 -4.60 -7.62 -0.94
CA VAL A 337 -3.47 -7.43 -1.86
C VAL A 337 -3.84 -7.84 -3.28
N LEU A 338 -4.55 -8.96 -3.48
CA LEU A 338 -5.04 -9.33 -4.81
C LEU A 338 -6.01 -8.30 -5.38
N ARG A 339 -6.87 -7.68 -4.54
CA ARG A 339 -7.72 -6.56 -4.95
C ARG A 339 -6.89 -5.37 -5.40
N GLU A 340 -5.92 -4.93 -4.59
CA GLU A 340 -5.04 -3.79 -4.91
C GLU A 340 -4.27 -4.04 -6.21
N ILE A 341 -3.73 -5.25 -6.42
CA ILE A 341 -3.06 -5.66 -7.66
C ILE A 341 -4.04 -5.60 -8.85
N SER A 342 -5.28 -6.08 -8.69
CA SER A 342 -6.27 -6.07 -9.76
C SER A 342 -6.68 -4.65 -10.17
N GLU A 343 -6.83 -3.77 -9.18
CA GLU A 343 -7.31 -2.40 -9.40
C GLU A 343 -6.21 -1.45 -9.90
N ARG A 344 -4.95 -1.67 -9.48
CA ARG A 344 -3.91 -0.63 -9.60
C ARG A 344 -2.57 -1.10 -10.16
N HIS A 345 -2.27 -2.40 -10.11
CA HIS A 345 -0.98 -2.98 -10.50
C HIS A 345 -1.17 -4.17 -11.46
N PRO A 346 -1.81 -3.95 -12.63
CA PRO A 346 -2.14 -5.04 -13.57
C PRO A 346 -0.90 -5.78 -14.10
N GLU A 347 0.27 -5.18 -14.00
CA GLU A 347 1.55 -5.73 -14.41
C GLU A 347 2.12 -6.76 -13.44
N ILE A 348 1.73 -6.73 -12.14
CA ILE A 348 2.24 -7.67 -11.14
C ILE A 348 1.60 -9.05 -11.35
N LYS A 349 2.42 -10.04 -11.64
CA LYS A 349 1.98 -11.44 -11.79
C LYS A 349 2.11 -12.16 -10.45
N VAL A 350 1.01 -12.73 -9.98
CA VAL A 350 0.97 -13.57 -8.78
C VAL A 350 0.90 -15.03 -9.22
N LYS A 351 1.91 -15.81 -8.87
CA LYS A 351 1.95 -17.25 -9.18
C LYS A 351 0.86 -18.01 -8.44
N ARG A 352 0.72 -17.75 -7.14
CA ARG A 352 -0.32 -18.30 -6.29
C ARG A 352 -0.50 -17.50 -5.02
N ALA A 353 -1.75 -17.39 -4.58
CA ALA A 353 -2.11 -16.86 -3.27
C ALA A 353 -2.65 -17.95 -2.36
N PHE A 354 -2.26 -17.91 -1.09
CA PHE A 354 -2.69 -18.86 -0.05
C PHE A 354 -3.40 -18.08 1.05
N ALA A 355 -4.69 -18.33 1.24
CA ALA A 355 -5.52 -17.62 2.20
C ALA A 355 -6.27 -18.61 3.11
N GLY A 356 -5.94 -18.60 4.41
CA GLY A 356 -6.49 -19.53 5.39
C GLY A 356 -7.29 -18.84 6.48
N ASP A 357 -8.50 -19.34 6.76
CA ASP A 357 -9.41 -18.93 7.85
C ASP A 357 -9.58 -17.39 7.99
N GLY A 358 -9.73 -16.71 6.85
CA GLY A 358 -9.76 -15.25 6.81
C GLY A 358 -11.15 -14.66 6.94
N PRO A 359 -11.30 -13.49 7.61
CA PRO A 359 -12.55 -12.75 7.71
C PRO A 359 -12.78 -11.90 6.43
N TYR A 360 -13.08 -12.54 5.30
CA TYR A 360 -13.22 -11.90 3.99
C TYR A 360 -14.51 -11.09 3.86
N ASP A 361 -15.61 -11.60 4.40
CA ASP A 361 -16.85 -10.86 4.59
C ASP A 361 -16.94 -10.37 6.04
N ILE A 362 -16.35 -9.22 6.26
CA ILE A 362 -16.29 -8.65 7.62
C ILE A 362 -17.68 -8.34 8.20
N ASN A 363 -18.76 -8.29 7.37
CA ASN A 363 -20.11 -8.17 7.88
C ASN A 363 -20.54 -9.41 8.66
N SER A 364 -20.15 -10.61 8.21
CA SER A 364 -20.43 -11.85 8.93
C SER A 364 -19.75 -11.88 10.30
N MET A 365 -18.59 -11.22 10.44
CA MET A 365 -17.94 -11.03 11.74
C MET A 365 -18.78 -10.14 12.68
N TYR A 366 -19.36 -9.06 12.15
CA TYR A 366 -20.28 -8.22 12.95
C TYR A 366 -21.52 -8.99 13.39
N ASP A 367 -22.09 -9.79 12.49
CA ASP A 367 -23.22 -10.65 12.83
C ASP A 367 -22.87 -11.70 13.88
N ALA A 368 -21.63 -12.22 13.88
CA ALA A 368 -21.12 -13.11 14.92
C ALA A 368 -21.02 -12.39 16.29
N ILE A 369 -20.56 -11.15 16.33
CA ILE A 369 -20.55 -10.32 17.55
C ILE A 369 -21.95 -10.22 18.16
N THR A 370 -22.98 -10.02 17.35
CA THR A 370 -24.36 -9.87 17.82
C THR A 370 -25.00 -11.20 18.28
N LYS A 371 -24.41 -12.35 17.94
CA LYS A 371 -24.90 -13.67 18.39
C LYS A 371 -24.61 -13.97 19.87
N GLY A 372 -23.81 -13.17 20.54
CA GLY A 372 -23.69 -13.19 22.00
C GLY A 372 -22.48 -13.95 22.56
N TYR A 373 -21.62 -14.54 21.70
CA TYR A 373 -20.45 -15.32 22.15
C TYR A 373 -19.27 -15.18 21.20
N THR A 374 -18.03 -15.19 21.72
CA THR A 374 -16.78 -15.21 20.98
C THR A 374 -15.69 -15.96 21.74
N GLU A 375 -14.87 -16.76 21.06
CA GLU A 375 -13.69 -17.40 21.68
C GLU A 375 -12.54 -16.41 21.89
N MET A 376 -12.48 -15.33 21.12
CA MET A 376 -11.43 -14.30 21.20
C MET A 376 -12.03 -12.91 21.44
N PRO A 377 -12.43 -12.57 22.68
CA PRO A 377 -13.05 -11.28 22.99
C PRO A 377 -12.19 -10.07 22.65
N SER A 378 -10.86 -10.18 22.71
CA SER A 378 -9.95 -9.11 22.33
C SER A 378 -10.09 -8.72 20.85
N THR A 379 -10.39 -9.67 19.96
CA THR A 379 -10.60 -9.38 18.51
C THR A 379 -11.84 -8.51 18.29
N VAL A 380 -12.91 -8.76 19.06
CA VAL A 380 -14.13 -7.96 19.03
C VAL A 380 -13.85 -6.52 19.46
N CYS A 381 -13.13 -6.34 20.56
CA CYS A 381 -12.76 -5.02 21.06
C CYS A 381 -11.91 -4.26 20.03
N ASN A 382 -10.90 -4.93 19.47
CA ASN A 382 -9.94 -4.32 18.55
C ASN A 382 -10.58 -3.95 17.21
N VAL A 383 -11.41 -4.82 16.63
CA VAL A 383 -12.07 -4.53 15.35
C VAL A 383 -13.08 -3.38 15.46
N LEU A 384 -13.87 -3.32 16.53
CA LEU A 384 -14.77 -2.19 16.75
C LEU A 384 -14.00 -0.88 16.91
N TYR A 385 -12.93 -0.88 17.69
CA TYR A 385 -12.08 0.31 17.83
C TYR A 385 -11.48 0.73 16.49
N ALA A 386 -10.85 -0.20 15.75
CA ALA A 386 -10.20 0.08 14.48
C ALA A 386 -11.20 0.66 13.46
N TYR A 387 -12.38 0.07 13.33
CA TYR A 387 -13.39 0.58 12.41
C TYR A 387 -13.93 1.94 12.82
N ASN A 388 -14.19 2.17 14.14
CA ASN A 388 -14.59 3.49 14.62
C ASN A 388 -13.52 4.54 14.28
N HIS A 389 -12.25 4.23 14.52
CA HIS A 389 -11.13 5.15 14.31
C HIS A 389 -10.86 5.41 12.83
N PHE A 390 -10.61 4.38 12.03
CA PHE A 390 -10.15 4.53 10.65
C PHE A 390 -11.25 4.88 9.65
N PHE A 391 -12.50 4.49 9.93
CA PHE A 391 -13.65 4.96 9.15
C PHE A 391 -14.25 6.27 9.70
N ARG A 392 -13.64 6.84 10.75
CA ARG A 392 -14.05 8.13 11.36
C ARG A 392 -15.54 8.15 11.72
N LEU A 393 -16.01 7.08 12.39
CA LEU A 393 -17.42 6.99 12.78
C LEU A 393 -17.78 8.00 13.87
N GLY A 394 -16.80 8.40 14.71
CA GLY A 394 -16.90 9.50 15.65
C GLY A 394 -17.59 9.15 16.97
N TYR A 395 -17.69 7.88 17.31
CA TYR A 395 -18.25 7.43 18.59
C TYR A 395 -17.21 7.45 19.69
N ASP A 396 -17.65 7.82 20.93
CA ASP A 396 -16.85 7.59 22.12
C ASP A 396 -16.72 6.08 22.40
N ILE A 397 -15.63 5.65 23.00
CA ILE A 397 -15.39 4.23 23.27
C ILE A 397 -16.49 3.60 24.14
N HIS A 398 -17.09 4.35 25.06
CA HIS A 398 -18.19 3.89 25.92
C HIS A 398 -19.53 3.78 25.17
N ASP A 399 -19.63 4.32 23.96
CA ASP A 399 -20.81 4.12 23.13
C ASP A 399 -20.90 2.69 22.60
N TYR A 400 -19.76 1.98 22.45
CA TYR A 400 -19.71 0.65 21.85
C TYR A 400 -19.05 -0.43 22.71
N LEU A 401 -18.18 -0.09 23.68
CA LEU A 401 -17.59 -1.04 24.64
C LEU A 401 -18.05 -0.70 26.07
N LYS A 402 -18.21 -1.72 26.89
CA LYS A 402 -18.53 -1.61 28.32
C LYS A 402 -17.27 -1.60 29.17
N ASP A 403 -17.35 -1.05 30.39
CA ASP A 403 -16.34 -1.25 31.42
C ASP A 403 -16.25 -2.73 31.84
N PRO A 404 -15.05 -3.24 32.14
CA PRO A 404 -13.79 -2.52 32.32
C PRO A 404 -13.01 -2.28 31.02
N VAL A 405 -13.44 -2.82 29.87
CA VAL A 405 -12.69 -2.72 28.60
C VAL A 405 -12.58 -1.27 28.15
N ALA A 406 -13.70 -0.56 28.06
CA ALA A 406 -13.70 0.84 27.61
C ALA A 406 -12.78 1.72 28.43
N LYS A 407 -12.87 1.60 29.76
CA LYS A 407 -12.06 2.38 30.70
C LYS A 407 -10.56 2.14 30.59
N ASN A 408 -10.15 0.90 30.27
CA ASN A 408 -8.73 0.51 30.26
C ASN A 408 -8.21 0.27 28.84
N PHE A 409 -8.91 0.69 27.81
CA PHE A 409 -8.59 0.34 26.43
C PHE A 409 -7.17 0.78 26.03
N ASP A 410 -6.77 1.99 26.41
CA ASP A 410 -5.45 2.52 26.09
C ASP A 410 -4.35 1.65 26.72
N ASP A 411 -4.49 1.30 27.99
CA ASP A 411 -3.51 0.46 28.71
C ASP A 411 -3.52 -1.00 28.21
N TRP A 412 -4.68 -1.52 27.85
CA TRP A 412 -4.81 -2.92 27.46
C TRP A 412 -4.44 -3.18 26.00
N PHE A 413 -4.84 -2.27 25.09
CA PHE A 413 -4.71 -2.45 23.64
C PHE A 413 -3.71 -1.47 23.01
N LEU A 414 -3.85 -0.16 23.23
CA LEU A 414 -3.00 0.83 22.55
C LEU A 414 -1.57 0.86 23.07
N SER A 415 -1.34 0.46 24.31
CA SER A 415 0.01 0.28 24.85
C SER A 415 0.81 -0.82 24.15
N LYS A 416 0.12 -1.82 23.58
CA LYS A 416 0.70 -3.01 22.91
C LYS A 416 1.71 -3.77 23.78
N GLN A 417 1.41 -3.86 25.08
CA GLN A 417 2.21 -4.59 26.07
C GLN A 417 1.62 -5.96 26.40
N ASN A 418 0.40 -6.23 25.97
CA ASN A 418 -0.34 -7.43 26.33
C ASN A 418 -0.47 -8.38 25.13
N LYS A 419 -0.14 -9.65 25.36
CA LYS A 419 -0.45 -10.72 24.40
C LYS A 419 -1.95 -11.01 24.39
N ARG A 420 -2.46 -11.54 23.29
CA ARG A 420 -3.88 -11.92 23.15
C ARG A 420 -4.38 -12.73 24.37
N ARG A 421 -3.63 -13.75 24.76
CA ARG A 421 -4.03 -14.63 25.87
C ARG A 421 -4.20 -13.86 27.19
N ALA A 422 -3.30 -12.93 27.50
CA ALA A 422 -3.45 -12.08 28.67
C ALA A 422 -4.69 -11.17 28.56
N LEU A 423 -4.95 -10.59 27.38
CA LEU A 423 -6.15 -9.80 27.15
C LEU A 423 -7.42 -10.63 27.39
N ASP A 424 -7.52 -11.80 26.81
CA ASP A 424 -8.74 -12.63 26.84
C ASP A 424 -8.96 -13.29 28.20
N GLU A 425 -7.92 -13.91 28.78
CA GLU A 425 -8.05 -14.77 29.97
C GLU A 425 -7.85 -14.03 31.29
N GLU A 426 -6.99 -12.99 31.32
CA GLU A 426 -6.60 -12.32 32.56
C GLU A 426 -7.26 -10.94 32.73
N LEU A 427 -7.54 -10.22 31.63
CA LEU A 427 -8.06 -8.86 31.68
C LEU A 427 -9.57 -8.82 31.36
N ILE A 428 -10.01 -9.32 30.20
CA ILE A 428 -11.42 -9.31 29.79
C ILE A 428 -12.23 -10.37 30.53
N LYS A 429 -11.75 -11.61 30.60
CA LYS A 429 -12.29 -12.74 31.40
C LYS A 429 -13.70 -13.20 31.06
N THR A 430 -14.26 -12.79 29.92
CA THR A 430 -15.58 -13.21 29.47
C THR A 430 -15.56 -13.46 27.98
N LYS A 431 -16.33 -14.44 27.55
CA LYS A 431 -16.56 -14.78 26.13
C LYS A 431 -17.94 -14.31 25.66
N LYS A 432 -18.75 -13.71 26.55
CA LYS A 432 -20.05 -13.16 26.20
C LYS A 432 -19.91 -11.76 25.65
N THR A 433 -20.31 -11.56 24.41
CA THR A 433 -20.26 -10.23 23.79
C THR A 433 -21.13 -9.21 24.51
N SER A 434 -22.21 -9.66 25.16
CA SER A 434 -23.07 -8.79 26.00
C SER A 434 -22.37 -8.21 27.24
N ASP A 435 -21.30 -8.82 27.71
CA ASP A 435 -20.51 -8.28 28.83
C ASP A 435 -19.47 -7.25 28.35
N ILE A 436 -19.16 -7.25 27.05
CA ILE A 436 -18.11 -6.46 26.41
C ILE A 436 -18.71 -5.28 25.63
N CYS A 437 -19.73 -5.57 24.83
CA CYS A 437 -20.36 -4.60 23.93
C CYS A 437 -21.59 -3.95 24.60
N THR A 438 -21.84 -2.70 24.24
CA THR A 438 -23.07 -2.02 24.64
C THR A 438 -24.28 -2.58 23.92
N ASP A 439 -25.46 -2.31 24.43
CA ASP A 439 -26.72 -2.71 23.80
C ASP A 439 -26.87 -2.05 22.41
N ALA A 440 -26.26 -0.86 22.22
CA ALA A 440 -26.26 -0.16 20.91
C ALA A 440 -25.49 -0.92 19.83
N VAL A 441 -24.45 -1.70 20.16
CA VAL A 441 -23.76 -2.61 19.23
C VAL A 441 -24.59 -3.83 18.95
N LEU A 442 -25.19 -4.43 19.99
CA LEU A 442 -25.89 -5.71 19.91
C LEU A 442 -27.26 -5.58 19.26
N ASP A 443 -27.94 -4.42 19.40
CA ASP A 443 -29.18 -4.12 18.67
C ASP A 443 -28.85 -3.71 17.22
N THR A 444 -29.04 -4.66 16.30
CA THR A 444 -28.79 -4.46 14.86
C THR A 444 -29.64 -3.36 14.23
N SER A 445 -30.73 -2.92 14.91
CA SER A 445 -31.57 -1.82 14.47
C SER A 445 -31.12 -0.44 14.97
N SER A 446 -30.14 -0.39 15.87
CA SER A 446 -29.62 0.87 16.41
C SER A 446 -28.91 1.70 15.33
N PRO A 447 -28.88 3.03 15.44
CA PRO A 447 -28.11 3.88 14.54
C PRO A 447 -26.60 3.55 14.55
N LEU A 448 -26.04 3.25 15.72
CA LEU A 448 -24.64 2.89 15.91
C LEU A 448 -24.31 1.58 15.16
N SER A 449 -25.07 0.51 15.40
CA SER A 449 -24.90 -0.77 14.73
C SER A 449 -24.97 -0.64 13.20
N ARG A 450 -25.93 0.14 12.68
CA ARG A 450 -26.02 0.40 11.24
C ARG A 450 -24.80 1.12 10.68
N ARG A 451 -24.21 2.06 11.41
CA ARG A 451 -22.99 2.77 11.00
C ARG A 451 -21.78 1.84 10.95
N PHE A 452 -21.62 0.97 11.96
CA PHE A 452 -20.56 -0.06 11.92
C PHE A 452 -20.76 -1.03 10.76
N LYS A 453 -21.98 -1.55 10.54
CA LYS A 453 -22.28 -2.42 9.40
C LYS A 453 -21.98 -1.75 8.07
N GLN A 454 -22.28 -0.47 7.92
CA GLN A 454 -21.92 0.28 6.71
C GLN A 454 -20.40 0.34 6.51
N ALA A 455 -19.62 0.61 7.55
CA ALA A 455 -18.15 0.63 7.47
C ALA A 455 -17.59 -0.76 7.13
N PHE A 456 -18.09 -1.80 7.76
CA PHE A 456 -17.72 -3.18 7.47
C PHE A 456 -18.05 -3.57 6.02
N SER A 457 -19.23 -3.19 5.51
CA SER A 457 -19.62 -3.44 4.12
C SER A 457 -18.69 -2.75 3.11
N GLN A 458 -18.18 -1.56 3.43
CA GLN A 458 -17.23 -0.84 2.56
C GLN A 458 -15.87 -1.52 2.48
N ASP A 459 -15.52 -2.32 3.48
CA ASP A 459 -14.22 -3.01 3.57
C ASP A 459 -14.29 -4.50 3.19
N ALA A 460 -15.49 -5.03 2.94
CA ALA A 460 -15.68 -6.41 2.52
C ALA A 460 -14.94 -6.75 1.22
N LEU A 461 -14.39 -7.95 1.14
CA LEU A 461 -13.60 -8.43 0.00
C LEU A 461 -14.39 -9.35 -0.93
N THR A 462 -15.63 -9.68 -0.57
CA THR A 462 -16.52 -10.54 -1.35
C THR A 462 -17.39 -9.78 -2.35
N SER A 463 -17.12 -8.48 -2.52
CA SER A 463 -17.83 -7.60 -3.46
C SER A 463 -17.04 -6.33 -3.76
N GLY A 464 -17.50 -5.55 -4.75
CA GLY A 464 -16.99 -4.20 -5.01
C GLY A 464 -15.69 -4.13 -5.82
N TRP A 465 -15.17 -5.24 -6.30
CA TRP A 465 -13.99 -5.30 -7.17
C TRP A 465 -14.06 -6.49 -8.13
N THR A 466 -13.21 -6.50 -9.15
CA THR A 466 -13.13 -7.61 -10.12
C THR A 466 -11.74 -8.24 -10.07
N PRO A 467 -11.61 -9.48 -9.57
CA PRO A 467 -10.32 -10.18 -9.57
C PRO A 467 -9.83 -10.45 -10.99
N ARG A 468 -8.53 -10.41 -11.19
CA ARG A 468 -7.91 -10.82 -12.44
C ARG A 468 -8.03 -12.32 -12.64
N SER A 469 -8.35 -12.74 -13.87
CA SER A 469 -8.60 -14.15 -14.22
C SER A 469 -7.35 -15.04 -14.21
N ASP A 470 -6.15 -14.46 -14.12
CA ASP A 470 -4.87 -15.17 -14.07
C ASP A 470 -4.41 -15.53 -12.64
N PHE A 471 -5.18 -15.20 -11.62
CA PHE A 471 -4.88 -15.61 -10.25
C PHE A 471 -5.13 -17.11 -10.04
N ASP A 472 -4.27 -17.74 -9.25
CA ASP A 472 -4.42 -19.09 -8.69
C ASP A 472 -4.49 -18.95 -7.17
N VAL A 473 -5.60 -19.37 -6.56
CA VAL A 473 -5.86 -19.17 -5.13
C VAL A 473 -6.06 -20.53 -4.45
N MET A 474 -5.35 -20.77 -3.34
CA MET A 474 -5.71 -21.79 -2.38
C MET A 474 -6.51 -21.15 -1.26
N LEU A 475 -7.75 -21.52 -1.13
CA LEU A 475 -8.64 -21.08 -0.06
C LEU A 475 -8.80 -22.21 0.94
N PHE A 476 -8.43 -21.97 2.20
CA PHE A 476 -8.46 -22.96 3.28
C PHE A 476 -9.41 -22.51 4.39
N HIS A 477 -10.17 -23.43 4.99
CA HIS A 477 -10.95 -23.15 6.18
C HIS A 477 -11.27 -24.40 7.01
N ASP A 478 -11.11 -24.29 8.33
CA ASP A 478 -11.58 -25.29 9.28
C ASP A 478 -13.07 -25.09 9.58
N THR A 479 -13.89 -26.08 9.30
CA THR A 479 -15.34 -26.01 9.57
C THR A 479 -15.69 -25.91 11.06
N LYS A 480 -14.73 -26.18 11.94
CA LYS A 480 -14.84 -26.03 13.39
C LYS A 480 -14.15 -24.76 13.90
N ASP A 481 -13.77 -23.84 13.01
CA ASP A 481 -13.21 -22.56 13.41
C ASP A 481 -14.18 -21.84 14.35
N ASP A 482 -13.70 -21.51 15.54
CA ASP A 482 -14.48 -20.91 16.63
C ASP A 482 -14.28 -19.39 16.74
N VAL A 483 -13.55 -18.80 15.79
CA VAL A 483 -13.26 -17.35 15.72
C VAL A 483 -13.79 -16.74 14.42
N VAL A 484 -13.44 -17.33 13.28
CA VAL A 484 -13.91 -16.86 11.96
C VAL A 484 -14.95 -17.83 11.43
N PRO A 485 -16.22 -17.43 11.30
CA PRO A 485 -17.28 -18.29 10.80
C PRO A 485 -16.98 -18.83 9.39
N VAL A 486 -17.26 -20.11 9.14
CA VAL A 486 -17.03 -20.79 7.85
C VAL A 486 -17.80 -20.12 6.69
N GLU A 487 -18.81 -19.35 6.98
CA GLU A 487 -19.55 -18.53 6.02
C GLU A 487 -18.64 -17.56 5.26
N ASN A 488 -17.53 -17.10 5.89
CA ASN A 488 -16.50 -16.31 5.22
C ASN A 488 -15.84 -17.06 4.07
N PHE A 489 -15.54 -18.36 4.28
CA PHE A 489 -15.01 -19.20 3.23
C PHE A 489 -16.00 -19.34 2.07
N TYR A 490 -17.25 -19.68 2.36
CA TYR A 490 -18.26 -19.87 1.32
C TYR A 490 -18.53 -18.58 0.53
N ALA A 491 -18.63 -17.44 1.20
CA ALA A 491 -18.81 -16.15 0.54
C ALA A 491 -17.65 -15.80 -0.40
N MET A 492 -16.40 -16.03 0.05
CA MET A 492 -15.22 -15.81 -0.79
C MET A 492 -15.12 -16.81 -1.94
N SER A 493 -15.41 -18.09 -1.67
CA SER A 493 -15.45 -19.14 -2.69
C SER A 493 -16.45 -18.82 -3.80
N GLU A 494 -17.67 -18.45 -3.43
CA GLU A 494 -18.70 -18.03 -4.39
C GLU A 494 -18.27 -16.81 -5.20
N PHE A 495 -17.66 -15.80 -4.55
CA PHE A 495 -17.14 -14.62 -5.21
C PHE A 495 -16.05 -14.97 -6.23
N LEU A 496 -15.08 -15.80 -5.86
CA LEU A 496 -14.00 -16.23 -6.77
C LEU A 496 -14.54 -17.05 -7.95
N LYS A 497 -15.46 -17.98 -7.70
CA LYS A 497 -16.12 -18.77 -8.76
C LYS A 497 -16.92 -17.91 -9.72
N ALA A 498 -17.69 -16.96 -9.21
CA ALA A 498 -18.46 -16.03 -10.04
C ALA A 498 -17.55 -15.23 -10.99
N ASN A 499 -16.33 -14.92 -10.56
CA ASN A 499 -15.30 -14.25 -11.35
C ASN A 499 -14.37 -15.21 -12.13
N ARG A 500 -14.64 -16.52 -12.13
CA ARG A 500 -13.88 -17.56 -12.84
C ARG A 500 -12.42 -17.66 -12.43
N ILE A 501 -12.13 -17.42 -11.16
CA ILE A 501 -10.78 -17.54 -10.61
C ILE A 501 -10.49 -19.02 -10.35
N LYS A 502 -9.30 -19.46 -10.74
CA LYS A 502 -8.81 -20.79 -10.41
C LYS A 502 -8.59 -20.90 -8.91
N THR A 503 -9.41 -21.71 -8.25
CA THR A 503 -9.41 -21.85 -6.79
C THR A 503 -9.31 -23.31 -6.39
N GLU A 504 -8.33 -23.63 -5.55
CA GLU A 504 -8.27 -24.87 -4.80
C GLU A 504 -8.92 -24.66 -3.44
N GLU A 505 -9.98 -25.38 -3.17
CA GLU A 505 -10.76 -25.26 -1.95
C GLU A 505 -10.43 -26.40 -0.98
N LEU A 506 -9.91 -26.02 0.18
CA LEU A 506 -9.61 -26.92 1.28
C LEU A 506 -10.48 -26.54 2.48
N VAL A 507 -11.67 -27.14 2.56
CA VAL A 507 -12.62 -26.93 3.66
C VAL A 507 -12.91 -28.27 4.33
N GLY A 508 -12.76 -28.34 5.65
CA GLY A 508 -12.91 -29.58 6.41
C GLY A 508 -12.63 -29.39 7.90
N GLU A 509 -12.58 -30.48 8.64
CA GLU A 509 -12.21 -30.49 10.05
C GLU A 509 -10.71 -30.73 10.18
N TYR A 510 -9.96 -29.73 10.60
CA TYR A 510 -8.50 -29.77 10.71
C TYR A 510 -7.99 -29.61 12.16
N SER A 511 -8.81 -29.07 13.04
CA SER A 511 -8.54 -28.98 14.47
C SER A 511 -8.76 -30.32 15.19
N SER A 512 -8.09 -30.53 16.31
CA SER A 512 -8.21 -31.74 17.11
C SER A 512 -8.78 -31.48 18.51
N GLU A 513 -9.51 -32.42 19.04
CA GLU A 513 -10.02 -32.35 20.43
C GLU A 513 -8.88 -32.21 21.46
N ALA A 514 -7.72 -32.84 21.22
CA ALA A 514 -6.57 -32.76 22.12
C ALA A 514 -6.02 -31.35 22.30
N THR A 515 -6.10 -30.50 21.26
CA THR A 515 -5.67 -29.09 21.34
C THR A 515 -6.68 -28.23 22.07
N LYS A 516 -7.96 -28.54 21.94
CA LYS A 516 -9.04 -27.88 22.66
C LYS A 516 -8.93 -28.13 24.18
N GLU A 517 -8.59 -29.37 24.58
CA GLU A 517 -8.30 -29.68 25.98
C GLU A 517 -7.10 -28.90 26.53
N ALA A 518 -6.15 -28.51 25.68
CA ALA A 518 -5.02 -27.66 26.05
C ALA A 518 -5.36 -26.15 26.07
N GLY A 519 -6.61 -25.76 25.85
CA GLY A 519 -7.06 -24.36 25.84
C GLY A 519 -6.64 -23.58 24.59
N ILE A 520 -6.31 -24.27 23.49
CA ILE A 520 -5.96 -23.66 22.21
C ILE A 520 -7.23 -23.68 21.34
N SER A 521 -7.58 -22.53 20.74
CA SER A 521 -8.76 -22.43 19.89
C SER A 521 -8.60 -23.31 18.63
N ASN A 522 -9.72 -23.72 18.06
CA ASN A 522 -9.70 -24.45 16.78
C ASN A 522 -9.06 -23.60 15.67
N HIS A 523 -9.34 -22.30 15.68
CA HIS A 523 -8.74 -21.32 14.78
C HIS A 523 -7.19 -21.32 14.84
N GLU A 524 -6.61 -21.36 16.04
CA GLU A 524 -5.14 -21.38 16.19
C GLU A 524 -4.55 -22.73 15.77
N THR A 525 -5.28 -23.81 15.97
CA THR A 525 -4.81 -25.18 15.67
C THR A 525 -4.77 -25.45 14.18
N SER A 526 -5.78 -25.04 13.45
CA SER A 526 -5.87 -25.25 12.00
C SER A 526 -4.80 -24.49 11.21
N ALA A 527 -4.24 -23.42 11.80
CA ALA A 527 -3.12 -22.69 11.20
C ALA A 527 -1.93 -23.57 10.84
N LEU A 528 -1.59 -24.54 11.69
CA LEU A 528 -0.49 -25.48 11.40
C LEU A 528 -0.77 -26.28 10.12
N THR A 529 -1.98 -26.79 9.96
CA THR A 529 -2.37 -27.53 8.75
C THR A 529 -2.29 -26.65 7.52
N PHE A 530 -2.78 -25.43 7.60
CA PHE A 530 -2.68 -24.46 6.51
C PHE A 530 -1.23 -24.23 6.07
N PHE A 531 -0.33 -23.97 7.00
CA PHE A 531 1.09 -23.74 6.67
C PHE A 531 1.78 -24.99 6.11
N LEU A 532 1.41 -26.18 6.57
CA LEU A 532 1.91 -27.42 6.01
C LEU A 532 1.45 -27.60 4.55
N ARG A 533 0.22 -27.23 4.20
CA ARG A 533 -0.28 -27.28 2.82
C ARG A 533 0.49 -26.34 1.89
N ILE A 534 0.87 -25.16 2.36
CA ILE A 534 1.74 -24.24 1.60
C ILE A 534 3.09 -24.92 1.32
N ILE A 535 3.72 -25.47 2.35
CA ILE A 535 5.03 -26.13 2.23
C ILE A 535 4.96 -27.34 1.29
N GLU A 536 3.92 -28.17 1.39
CA GLU A 536 3.68 -29.29 0.49
C GLU A 536 3.57 -28.85 -0.97
N TRP A 537 2.75 -27.82 -1.21
CA TRP A 537 2.60 -27.28 -2.56
C TRP A 537 3.93 -26.73 -3.09
N MET A 538 4.67 -25.97 -2.29
CA MET A 538 5.95 -25.40 -2.69
C MET A 538 6.96 -26.51 -3.02
N LYS A 539 7.10 -27.53 -2.19
CA LYS A 539 7.99 -28.67 -2.46
C LYS A 539 7.60 -29.48 -3.70
N ALA A 540 6.33 -29.47 -4.07
CA ALA A 540 5.87 -30.17 -5.28
C ALA A 540 6.10 -29.39 -6.57
N ASN A 541 6.37 -28.07 -6.48
CA ASN A 541 6.51 -27.18 -7.64
C ASN A 541 7.93 -26.61 -7.81
N TYR A 542 8.79 -26.79 -6.82
CA TYR A 542 10.20 -26.33 -6.79
C TYR A 542 11.12 -27.45 -6.27
#